data_b0d892e4cec9abdaa37d3c51da933a6e
#
_entry.id   b0d892e4cec9abdaa37d3c51da933a6e
#
_cell.length_a   1.000
_cell.length_b   1.000
_cell.length_c   1.000
_cell.angle_alpha   90.00
_cell.angle_beta   90.00
_cell.angle_gamma   90.00
#
_symmetry.space_group_name_H-M   'P 1'
#
loop_
_entity.id
_entity.type
_entity.pdbx_description
1 polymer ?
#
loop_
_entity_poly.entity_id
_entity_poly.type
_entity_poly.pdbx_seq_one_letter_code
_entity_poly.pdbx_strand_id
1 'polypeptide(L)'
;MLNVLIWLSILVASTLMFRYAGGTLSLTMPNLVSIAYYYSFLLSSFIGSLLITLGIDDHYMTQKLFRPEEYRQIGFFVVCFVMLVFPLSMVIVSRLFGFKAQEEFRDYVRKPLAPLDGATGNQVFYSFLALSLLSFVAIAYMIWKTPTIPVFALFTGTDESLAALRIEASRHFAGNVLFRNIFAITLTPLLSFAAYLFAVLTNEWRWKLLFLALFVGAVFVNVYDLAKSPIFFYVMMFLLLRIYVGKTRLSAAKLALYGGVGMLGLIGMYIVIQGVWDIDTFLSYNKGPIGRMILAQIAPTFLHLNVFGEALPFLYGKSLPSLLTGLFDVENVRSARLVMAHVFPERIEDGTGGVLNTLFVAEAYANFGYIGIVLGTLYVGVVTQLLYIGLLRLPKNPLFLSLLVYFSINIPRTIVGGFTDFLFNPTWLLLAVLFGGMALWLRVQGDLRAWLATKRRMTDEG
;
A
#
# COMPACT_ATOMS: atom_id res chain seq x y z
N MET A 1 29.10 -12.43 -15.06
CA MET A 1 29.79 -12.48 -13.76
C MET A 1 29.83 -11.10 -13.08
N LEU A 2 30.22 -10.03 -13.79
CA LEU A 2 30.28 -8.66 -13.21
C LEU A 2 28.95 -8.17 -12.61
N ASN A 3 27.83 -8.32 -13.33
CA ASN A 3 26.50 -7.90 -12.84
C ASN A 3 26.09 -8.62 -11.54
N VAL A 4 26.46 -9.88 -11.36
CA VAL A 4 26.19 -10.63 -10.12
C VAL A 4 27.01 -10.07 -8.95
N LEU A 5 28.29 -9.72 -9.17
CA LEU A 5 29.13 -9.11 -8.14
C LEU A 5 28.62 -7.73 -7.74
N ILE A 6 28.23 -6.90 -8.71
CA ILE A 6 27.60 -5.59 -8.47
C ILE A 6 26.32 -5.79 -7.65
N TRP A 7 25.45 -6.70 -8.08
CA TRP A 7 24.19 -7.00 -7.41
C TRP A 7 24.41 -7.42 -5.94
N LEU A 8 25.34 -8.36 -5.67
CA LEU A 8 25.66 -8.79 -4.31
C LEU A 8 26.19 -7.65 -3.45
N SER A 9 27.08 -6.81 -3.99
CA SER A 9 27.65 -5.66 -3.28
C SER A 9 26.56 -4.66 -2.90
N ILE A 10 25.64 -4.37 -3.82
CA ILE A 10 24.51 -3.48 -3.59
C ILE A 10 23.52 -4.09 -2.59
N LEU A 11 23.27 -5.39 -2.67
CA LEU A 11 22.40 -6.09 -1.70
C LEU A 11 22.92 -5.89 -0.28
N VAL A 12 24.23 -6.11 -0.05
CA VAL A 12 24.83 -5.94 1.27
C VAL A 12 24.74 -4.48 1.74
N ALA A 13 25.17 -3.53 0.90
CA ALA A 13 25.17 -2.12 1.24
C ALA A 13 23.75 -1.59 1.55
N SER A 14 22.79 -1.90 0.68
CA SER A 14 21.39 -1.48 0.88
C SER A 14 20.75 -2.13 2.09
N THR A 15 21.01 -3.41 2.35
CA THR A 15 20.50 -4.09 3.56
C THR A 15 20.95 -3.40 4.84
N LEU A 16 22.23 -3.01 4.90
CA LEU A 16 22.75 -2.28 6.06
C LEU A 16 22.08 -0.90 6.22
N MET A 17 21.88 -0.17 5.11
CA MET A 17 21.20 1.13 5.13
C MET A 17 19.73 1.01 5.52
N PHE A 18 18.98 0.05 4.98
CA PHE A 18 17.59 -0.21 5.37
C PHE A 18 17.48 -0.62 6.84
N ARG A 19 18.40 -1.47 7.32
CA ARG A 19 18.45 -1.85 8.73
C ARG A 19 18.69 -0.64 9.63
N TYR A 20 19.59 0.26 9.24
CA TYR A 20 19.85 1.50 9.96
C TYR A 20 18.61 2.41 9.98
N ALA A 21 17.98 2.66 8.83
CA ALA A 21 16.82 3.55 8.70
C ALA A 21 15.56 3.00 9.38
N GLY A 22 15.35 1.68 9.37
CA GLY A 22 14.18 1.02 9.95
C GLY A 22 14.35 0.54 11.40
N GLY A 23 15.60 0.52 11.89
CA GLY A 23 15.97 0.00 13.22
C GLY A 23 16.00 -1.53 13.30
N THR A 24 15.23 -2.21 12.48
CA THR A 24 15.21 -3.68 12.35
C THR A 24 14.69 -4.11 10.98
N LEU A 25 15.19 -5.25 10.49
CA LEU A 25 14.63 -5.97 9.34
C LEU A 25 14.05 -7.34 9.77
N SER A 26 13.67 -7.48 11.04
CA SER A 26 13.11 -8.72 11.56
C SER A 26 11.75 -9.03 10.94
N LEU A 27 11.60 -10.23 10.38
CA LEU A 27 10.31 -10.75 9.88
C LEU A 27 9.32 -11.06 11.00
N THR A 28 9.80 -11.27 12.25
CA THR A 28 8.94 -11.53 13.40
C THR A 28 8.45 -10.24 14.08
N MET A 29 9.08 -9.12 13.81
CA MET A 29 8.70 -7.79 14.28
C MET A 29 8.81 -6.78 13.11
N PRO A 30 7.97 -6.94 12.06
CA PRO A 30 8.05 -6.14 10.87
C PRO A 30 7.63 -4.69 11.14
N ASN A 31 8.19 -3.76 10.37
CA ASN A 31 7.81 -2.35 10.35
C ASN A 31 7.72 -1.86 8.89
N LEU A 32 7.29 -0.62 8.68
CA LEU A 32 7.16 -0.01 7.36
C LEU A 32 8.41 -0.24 6.48
N VAL A 33 9.59 0.02 7.05
CA VAL A 33 10.86 -0.06 6.31
C VAL A 33 11.23 -1.51 5.96
N SER A 34 11.05 -2.44 6.91
CA SER A 34 11.33 -3.86 6.65
C SER A 34 10.36 -4.45 5.62
N ILE A 35 9.08 -4.05 5.63
CA ILE A 35 8.08 -4.48 4.65
C ILE A 35 8.44 -3.91 3.26
N ALA A 36 8.81 -2.61 3.17
CA ALA A 36 9.28 -2.02 1.93
C ALA A 36 10.53 -2.74 1.39
N TYR A 37 11.50 -3.00 2.26
CA TYR A 37 12.72 -3.72 1.86
C TYR A 37 12.42 -5.11 1.28
N TYR A 38 11.67 -5.95 1.99
CA TYR A 38 11.41 -7.31 1.54
C TYR A 38 10.42 -7.37 0.36
N TYR A 39 9.29 -6.68 0.47
CA TYR A 39 8.24 -6.75 -0.55
C TYR A 39 8.57 -5.92 -1.77
N SER A 40 8.80 -4.59 -1.61
CA SER A 40 8.88 -3.70 -2.76
C SER A 40 10.24 -3.77 -3.46
N PHE A 41 11.32 -3.78 -2.67
CA PHE A 41 12.67 -3.73 -3.24
C PHE A 41 13.22 -5.11 -3.53
N LEU A 42 13.33 -6.00 -2.56
CA LEU A 42 14.01 -7.28 -2.74
C LEU A 42 13.22 -8.22 -3.67
N LEU A 43 11.98 -8.56 -3.29
CA LEU A 43 11.19 -9.56 -4.03
C LEU A 43 10.58 -9.00 -5.31
N SER A 44 9.96 -7.82 -5.27
CA SER A 44 9.23 -7.30 -6.43
C SER A 44 10.11 -6.54 -7.44
N SER A 45 11.39 -6.28 -7.12
CA SER A 45 12.24 -5.47 -8.00
C SER A 45 13.65 -6.04 -8.17
N PHE A 46 14.41 -6.19 -7.11
CA PHE A 46 15.85 -6.40 -7.18
C PHE A 46 16.25 -7.80 -7.66
N ILE A 47 15.54 -8.85 -7.20
CA ILE A 47 15.77 -10.23 -7.67
C ILE A 47 15.41 -10.33 -9.15
N GLY A 48 14.22 -9.86 -9.53
CA GLY A 48 13.76 -9.92 -10.93
C GLY A 48 14.64 -9.11 -11.87
N SER A 49 15.19 -7.98 -11.44
CA SER A 49 16.10 -7.18 -12.28
C SER A 49 17.38 -7.96 -12.65
N LEU A 50 17.96 -8.72 -11.73
CA LEU A 50 19.10 -9.57 -12.03
C LEU A 50 18.75 -10.68 -13.02
N LEU A 51 17.62 -11.37 -12.82
CA LEU A 51 17.18 -12.43 -13.71
C LEU A 51 16.97 -11.92 -15.14
N ILE A 52 16.31 -10.76 -15.30
CA ILE A 52 16.12 -10.10 -16.60
C ILE A 52 17.47 -9.76 -17.22
N THR A 53 18.41 -9.22 -16.46
CA THR A 53 19.72 -8.78 -16.95
C THR A 53 20.60 -9.95 -17.40
N LEU A 54 20.47 -11.10 -16.74
CA LEU A 54 21.19 -12.32 -17.12
C LEU A 54 20.53 -13.08 -18.27
N GLY A 55 19.37 -12.65 -18.75
CA GLY A 55 18.60 -13.38 -19.77
C GLY A 55 17.99 -14.68 -19.24
N ILE A 56 17.85 -14.82 -17.92
CA ILE A 56 17.24 -15.97 -17.26
C ILE A 56 15.77 -15.62 -16.97
N ASP A 57 15.07 -15.16 -18.01
CA ASP A 57 13.68 -14.75 -17.95
C ASP A 57 12.92 -15.22 -19.18
N ASP A 58 11.98 -16.11 -19.02
CA ASP A 58 11.00 -16.47 -20.06
C ASP A 58 9.66 -15.81 -19.73
N HIS A 59 9.64 -14.47 -19.80
CA HIS A 59 8.47 -13.70 -19.44
C HIS A 59 7.99 -12.85 -20.62
N TYR A 60 6.68 -12.91 -20.94
CA TYR A 60 6.09 -12.30 -22.13
C TYR A 60 6.32 -10.77 -22.23
N MET A 61 6.54 -10.07 -21.12
CA MET A 61 6.83 -8.62 -21.14
C MET A 61 8.27 -8.34 -21.58
N THR A 62 9.24 -9.12 -21.13
CA THR A 62 10.66 -8.90 -21.44
C THR A 62 11.00 -9.29 -22.87
N GLN A 63 10.21 -10.17 -23.48
CA GLN A 63 10.30 -10.51 -24.91
C GLN A 63 9.89 -9.37 -25.83
N LYS A 64 9.21 -8.34 -25.31
CA LYS A 64 8.77 -7.15 -26.06
C LYS A 64 9.78 -5.98 -26.01
N LEU A 65 10.94 -6.17 -25.37
CA LEU A 65 11.98 -5.14 -25.36
C LEU A 65 12.58 -4.97 -26.75
N PHE A 66 12.60 -3.72 -27.22
CA PHE A 66 13.38 -3.30 -28.36
C PHE A 66 14.83 -3.11 -27.90
N ARG A 67 15.81 -3.61 -28.64
CA ARG A 67 17.23 -3.65 -28.20
C ARG A 67 17.41 -4.25 -26.80
N PRO A 68 17.06 -5.54 -26.61
CA PRO A 68 16.96 -6.15 -25.26
C PRO A 68 18.29 -6.10 -24.49
N GLU A 69 19.43 -6.27 -25.15
CA GLU A 69 20.74 -6.23 -24.49
C GLU A 69 21.02 -4.88 -23.82
N GLU A 70 20.71 -3.80 -24.50
CA GLU A 70 20.90 -2.44 -23.99
C GLU A 70 19.95 -2.13 -22.85
N TYR A 71 18.63 -2.32 -23.05
CA TYR A 71 17.63 -1.98 -22.03
C TYR A 71 17.63 -2.90 -20.80
N ARG A 72 18.10 -4.13 -20.95
CA ARG A 72 18.39 -5.03 -19.81
C ARG A 72 19.50 -4.46 -18.92
N GLN A 73 20.58 -3.93 -19.51
CA GLN A 73 21.65 -3.28 -18.74
C GLN A 73 21.22 -1.94 -18.13
N ILE A 74 20.56 -1.07 -18.89
CA ILE A 74 20.05 0.21 -18.39
C ILE A 74 19.10 -0.03 -17.21
N GLY A 75 18.12 -0.92 -17.38
CA GLY A 75 17.15 -1.25 -16.33
C GLY A 75 17.80 -1.80 -15.07
N PHE A 76 18.82 -2.67 -15.22
CA PHE A 76 19.60 -3.16 -14.11
C PHE A 76 20.27 -2.05 -13.32
N PHE A 77 20.98 -1.14 -13.99
CA PHE A 77 21.65 -0.03 -13.30
C PHE A 77 20.68 0.95 -12.68
N VAL A 78 19.51 1.18 -13.28
CA VAL A 78 18.43 2.00 -12.69
C VAL A 78 17.92 1.36 -11.40
N VAL A 79 17.64 0.04 -11.40
CA VAL A 79 17.19 -0.65 -10.18
C VAL A 79 18.29 -0.68 -9.12
N CYS A 80 19.54 -0.89 -9.51
CA CYS A 80 20.70 -0.82 -8.62
C CYS A 80 20.86 0.58 -7.99
N PHE A 81 20.71 1.63 -8.78
CA PHE A 81 20.71 3.01 -8.30
C PHE A 81 19.62 3.26 -7.26
N VAL A 82 18.38 2.86 -7.56
CA VAL A 82 17.24 3.00 -6.62
C VAL A 82 17.52 2.23 -5.33
N MET A 83 18.03 1.00 -5.44
CA MET A 83 18.33 0.15 -4.28
C MET A 83 19.38 0.74 -3.35
N LEU A 84 20.30 1.59 -3.85
CA LEU A 84 21.29 2.31 -3.05
C LEU A 84 20.80 3.66 -2.57
N VAL A 85 20.28 4.48 -3.48
CA VAL A 85 20.00 5.90 -3.19
C VAL A 85 18.75 6.09 -2.36
N PHE A 86 17.75 5.22 -2.54
CA PHE A 86 16.54 5.28 -1.73
C PHE A 86 16.84 5.09 -0.22
N PRO A 87 17.48 4.00 0.25
CA PRO A 87 17.79 3.86 1.67
C PRO A 87 18.87 4.87 2.14
N LEU A 88 19.75 5.33 1.25
CA LEU A 88 20.70 6.39 1.59
C LEU A 88 19.96 7.68 1.97
N SER A 89 18.96 8.09 1.19
CA SER A 89 18.13 9.26 1.52
C SER A 89 17.40 9.09 2.86
N MET A 90 16.91 7.87 3.16
CA MET A 90 16.30 7.56 4.45
C MET A 90 17.30 7.70 5.61
N VAL A 91 18.54 7.24 5.43
CA VAL A 91 19.63 7.38 6.43
C VAL A 91 19.94 8.85 6.67
N ILE A 92 20.02 9.66 5.60
CA ILE A 92 20.27 11.11 5.71
C ILE A 92 19.15 11.77 6.52
N VAL A 93 17.89 11.50 6.20
CA VAL A 93 16.73 12.02 6.95
C VAL A 93 16.78 11.58 8.42
N SER A 94 17.09 10.30 8.68
CA SER A 94 17.21 9.82 10.07
C SER A 94 18.23 10.60 10.86
N ARG A 95 19.39 10.89 10.26
CA ARG A 95 20.44 11.68 10.91
C ARG A 95 20.04 13.15 11.14
N LEU A 96 19.42 13.76 10.15
CA LEU A 96 18.95 15.15 10.23
C LEU A 96 17.89 15.35 11.33
N PHE A 97 17.01 14.37 11.54
CA PHE A 97 15.97 14.41 12.56
C PHE A 97 16.38 13.77 13.90
N GLY A 98 17.63 13.38 14.05
CA GLY A 98 18.15 12.71 15.27
C GLY A 98 17.38 11.40 15.56
N PHE A 99 16.89 10.72 14.53
CA PHE A 99 16.06 9.54 14.68
C PHE A 99 16.91 8.29 14.96
N LYS A 100 16.74 7.75 16.16
CA LYS A 100 17.37 6.50 16.59
C LYS A 100 16.43 5.32 16.34
N ALA A 101 16.35 4.89 15.09
CA ALA A 101 15.34 3.96 14.61
C ALA A 101 15.15 2.70 15.48
N GLN A 102 16.25 2.08 15.93
CA GLN A 102 16.18 0.86 16.75
C GLN A 102 15.61 1.13 18.16
N GLU A 103 15.97 2.24 18.78
CA GLU A 103 15.50 2.64 20.10
C GLU A 103 14.05 3.09 20.02
N GLU A 104 13.72 4.06 19.14
CA GLU A 104 12.38 4.64 19.02
C GLU A 104 11.35 3.58 18.60
N PHE A 105 11.67 2.68 17.65
CA PHE A 105 10.76 1.62 17.26
C PHE A 105 10.54 0.60 18.39
N ARG A 106 11.62 0.16 19.06
CA ARG A 106 11.50 -0.76 20.19
C ARG A 106 10.66 -0.16 21.31
N ASP A 107 10.87 1.10 21.63
CA ASP A 107 10.14 1.79 22.68
C ASP A 107 8.68 2.01 22.29
N TYR A 108 8.40 2.36 21.02
CA TYR A 108 7.04 2.43 20.51
C TYR A 108 6.29 1.10 20.65
N VAL A 109 6.91 -0.01 20.28
CA VAL A 109 6.25 -1.33 20.40
C VAL A 109 5.99 -1.69 21.85
N ARG A 110 6.90 -1.37 22.77
CA ARG A 110 6.76 -1.66 24.22
C ARG A 110 5.75 -0.77 24.93
N LYS A 111 5.54 0.45 24.44
CA LYS A 111 4.53 1.35 25.05
C LYS A 111 3.15 0.69 25.03
N PRO A 112 2.38 0.79 26.14
CA PRO A 112 0.99 0.34 26.14
C PRO A 112 0.15 1.20 25.21
N LEU A 113 -0.99 0.66 24.78
CA LEU A 113 -2.00 1.40 24.05
C LEU A 113 -2.63 2.42 25.01
N ALA A 114 -2.61 3.68 24.63
CA ALA A 114 -3.15 4.79 25.44
C ALA A 114 -4.55 5.20 24.94
N PRO A 115 -5.43 5.71 25.82
CA PRO A 115 -6.68 6.36 25.40
C PRO A 115 -6.37 7.65 24.63
N LEU A 116 -7.41 8.24 24.06
CA LEU A 116 -7.33 9.60 23.47
C LEU A 116 -7.40 10.64 24.57
N ASP A 117 -6.42 11.53 24.59
CA ASP A 117 -6.34 12.60 25.58
C ASP A 117 -7.53 13.56 25.45
N GLY A 118 -8.08 14.01 26.61
CA GLY A 118 -9.10 15.05 26.71
C GLY A 118 -10.52 14.63 26.31
N ALA A 119 -10.74 13.42 25.78
CA ALA A 119 -12.06 12.99 25.31
C ALA A 119 -12.75 12.02 26.29
N THR A 120 -14.07 12.21 26.50
CA THR A 120 -14.86 11.19 27.20
C THR A 120 -15.12 9.99 26.31
N GLY A 121 -15.21 8.79 26.91
CA GLY A 121 -15.44 7.54 26.16
C GLY A 121 -16.69 7.58 25.27
N ASN A 122 -17.75 8.27 25.70
CA ASN A 122 -18.97 8.42 24.90
C ASN A 122 -18.78 9.31 23.67
N GLN A 123 -18.03 10.42 23.80
CA GLN A 123 -17.78 11.28 22.63
C GLN A 123 -16.97 10.59 21.57
N VAL A 124 -15.90 9.88 21.99
CA VAL A 124 -15.08 9.09 21.09
C VAL A 124 -15.95 8.08 20.35
N PHE A 125 -16.80 7.36 21.10
CA PHE A 125 -17.67 6.35 20.51
C PHE A 125 -18.65 6.94 19.49
N TYR A 126 -19.36 8.03 19.81
CA TYR A 126 -20.33 8.62 18.86
C TYR A 126 -19.66 9.27 17.65
N SER A 127 -18.48 9.87 17.80
CA SER A 127 -17.72 10.38 16.65
C SER A 127 -17.29 9.24 15.72
N PHE A 128 -16.87 8.12 16.30
CA PHE A 128 -16.54 6.90 15.55
C PHE A 128 -17.75 6.27 14.89
N LEU A 129 -18.87 6.23 15.59
CA LEU A 129 -20.13 5.71 15.05
C LEU A 129 -20.58 6.53 13.83
N ALA A 130 -20.47 7.87 13.89
CA ALA A 130 -20.81 8.74 12.77
C ALA A 130 -19.94 8.47 11.53
N LEU A 131 -18.62 8.33 11.70
CA LEU A 131 -17.71 7.95 10.60
C LEU A 131 -18.00 6.52 10.08
N SER A 132 -18.37 5.60 10.96
CA SER A 132 -18.73 4.24 10.59
C SER A 132 -20.04 4.21 9.78
N LEU A 133 -21.03 5.02 10.15
CA LEU A 133 -22.27 5.17 9.38
C LEU A 133 -21.98 5.73 7.99
N LEU A 134 -21.12 6.75 7.87
CA LEU A 134 -20.69 7.26 6.56
C LEU A 134 -20.02 6.18 5.72
N SER A 135 -19.20 5.35 6.33
CA SER A 135 -18.55 4.22 5.68
C SER A 135 -19.58 3.17 5.19
N PHE A 136 -20.57 2.81 6.01
CA PHE A 136 -21.65 1.89 5.61
C PHE A 136 -22.54 2.47 4.50
N VAL A 137 -22.84 3.78 4.54
CA VAL A 137 -23.53 4.47 3.43
C VAL A 137 -22.72 4.38 2.14
N ALA A 138 -21.39 4.53 2.22
CA ALA A 138 -20.52 4.37 1.06
C ALA A 138 -20.47 2.93 0.54
N ILE A 139 -20.52 1.92 1.41
CA ILE A 139 -20.65 0.50 1.01
C ILE A 139 -22.00 0.28 0.32
N ALA A 140 -23.10 0.77 0.89
CA ALA A 140 -24.42 0.66 0.28
C ALA A 140 -24.48 1.36 -1.08
N TYR A 141 -23.87 2.53 -1.22
CA TYR A 141 -23.72 3.24 -2.49
C TYR A 141 -22.90 2.42 -3.50
N MET A 142 -21.81 1.80 -3.06
CA MET A 142 -20.98 0.94 -3.90
C MET A 142 -21.80 -0.26 -4.41
N ILE A 143 -22.54 -0.93 -3.54
CA ILE A 143 -23.43 -2.06 -3.92
C ILE A 143 -24.49 -1.60 -4.92
N TRP A 144 -25.15 -0.48 -4.66
CA TRP A 144 -26.19 0.07 -5.54
C TRP A 144 -25.68 0.45 -6.93
N LYS A 145 -24.44 0.96 -7.03
CA LYS A 145 -23.85 1.42 -8.31
C LYS A 145 -23.06 0.33 -9.05
N THR A 146 -22.93 -0.87 -8.49
CA THR A 146 -22.29 -2.02 -9.15
C THR A 146 -23.37 -2.96 -9.64
N PRO A 147 -23.63 -3.06 -10.98
CA PRO A 147 -24.75 -3.86 -11.52
C PRO A 147 -24.69 -5.33 -11.10
N THR A 148 -23.52 -5.95 -11.28
CA THR A 148 -23.27 -7.33 -10.85
C THR A 148 -22.04 -7.36 -9.96
N ILE A 149 -22.24 -7.81 -8.71
CA ILE A 149 -21.15 -7.92 -7.75
C ILE A 149 -20.47 -9.28 -7.93
N PRO A 150 -19.19 -9.33 -8.35
CA PRO A 150 -18.51 -10.57 -8.69
C PRO A 150 -18.52 -11.64 -7.59
N VAL A 151 -18.40 -11.24 -6.33
CA VAL A 151 -18.43 -12.20 -5.21
C VAL A 151 -19.80 -12.87 -5.06
N PHE A 152 -20.90 -12.18 -5.37
CA PHE A 152 -22.23 -12.79 -5.34
C PHE A 152 -22.46 -13.69 -6.55
N ALA A 153 -22.00 -13.26 -7.74
CA ALA A 153 -22.07 -14.06 -8.96
C ALA A 153 -21.37 -15.43 -8.83
N LEU A 154 -20.33 -15.50 -7.98
CA LEU A 154 -19.66 -16.77 -7.68
C LEU A 154 -20.61 -17.83 -7.07
N PHE A 155 -21.63 -17.40 -6.31
CA PHE A 155 -22.58 -18.28 -5.62
C PHE A 155 -23.91 -18.43 -6.36
N THR A 156 -24.33 -17.41 -7.12
CA THR A 156 -25.62 -17.44 -7.84
C THR A 156 -25.52 -18.03 -9.26
N GLY A 157 -24.29 -18.18 -9.76
CA GLY A 157 -24.01 -18.52 -11.14
C GLY A 157 -24.17 -17.30 -12.06
N THR A 158 -23.49 -17.32 -13.19
CA THR A 158 -23.57 -16.29 -14.23
C THR A 158 -23.11 -16.87 -15.55
N ASP A 159 -23.66 -16.38 -16.64
CA ASP A 159 -23.24 -16.73 -18.01
C ASP A 159 -21.95 -15.98 -18.40
N GLU A 160 -21.64 -14.89 -17.69
CA GLU A 160 -20.42 -14.11 -17.91
C GLU A 160 -19.22 -14.68 -17.15
N SER A 161 -18.03 -14.52 -17.69
CA SER A 161 -16.82 -14.92 -16.99
C SER A 161 -16.58 -14.05 -15.76
N LEU A 162 -16.17 -14.67 -14.64
CA LEU A 162 -15.82 -13.94 -13.40
C LEU A 162 -14.71 -12.89 -13.63
N ALA A 163 -13.86 -13.11 -14.62
CA ALA A 163 -12.82 -12.15 -15.03
C ALA A 163 -13.42 -10.89 -15.66
N ALA A 164 -14.45 -11.03 -16.52
CA ALA A 164 -15.16 -9.91 -17.13
C ALA A 164 -15.91 -9.09 -16.08
N LEU A 165 -16.69 -9.74 -15.22
CA LEU A 165 -17.41 -9.09 -14.11
C LEU A 165 -16.48 -8.33 -13.17
N ARG A 166 -15.30 -8.89 -12.88
CA ARG A 166 -14.28 -8.22 -12.08
C ARG A 166 -13.75 -6.95 -12.74
N ILE A 167 -13.51 -6.98 -14.05
CA ILE A 167 -13.06 -5.82 -14.83
C ILE A 167 -14.14 -4.75 -14.80
N GLU A 168 -15.40 -5.11 -15.00
CA GLU A 168 -16.54 -4.21 -14.96
C GLU A 168 -16.70 -3.55 -13.58
N ALA A 169 -16.77 -4.33 -12.52
CA ALA A 169 -16.92 -3.81 -11.16
C ALA A 169 -15.79 -2.88 -10.73
N SER A 170 -14.55 -3.11 -11.18
CA SER A 170 -13.39 -2.32 -10.79
C SER A 170 -13.15 -1.10 -11.68
N ARG A 171 -13.31 -1.22 -13.01
CA ARG A 171 -12.94 -0.19 -14.00
C ARG A 171 -14.12 0.63 -14.52
N HIS A 172 -15.30 0.00 -14.65
CA HIS A 172 -16.49 0.65 -15.21
C HIS A 172 -17.53 0.98 -14.13
N PHE A 173 -17.06 1.27 -12.91
CA PHE A 173 -17.95 1.66 -11.83
C PHE A 173 -18.77 2.90 -12.19
N ALA A 174 -20.11 2.76 -12.22
CA ALA A 174 -21.05 3.78 -12.67
C ALA A 174 -21.26 4.95 -11.67
N GLY A 175 -20.52 4.99 -10.55
CA GLY A 175 -20.63 6.00 -9.51
C GLY A 175 -19.38 6.85 -9.34
N ASN A 176 -19.38 7.66 -8.27
CA ASN A 176 -18.20 8.43 -7.90
C ASN A 176 -17.11 7.52 -7.34
N VAL A 177 -16.05 7.32 -8.13
CA VAL A 177 -14.92 6.43 -7.81
C VAL A 177 -14.17 6.93 -6.57
N LEU A 178 -14.03 8.26 -6.39
CA LEU A 178 -13.32 8.84 -5.26
C LEU A 178 -14.07 8.57 -3.96
N PHE A 179 -15.40 8.77 -3.95
CA PHE A 179 -16.25 8.49 -2.80
C PHE A 179 -16.19 7.01 -2.40
N ARG A 180 -16.32 6.09 -3.38
CA ARG A 180 -16.19 4.65 -3.16
C ARG A 180 -14.83 4.30 -2.57
N ASN A 181 -13.74 4.75 -3.20
CA ASN A 181 -12.38 4.34 -2.83
C ASN A 181 -11.99 4.85 -1.45
N ILE A 182 -12.41 6.07 -1.10
CA ILE A 182 -12.05 6.69 0.19
C ILE A 182 -12.94 6.12 1.31
N PHE A 183 -14.25 6.26 1.19
CA PHE A 183 -15.17 6.00 2.30
C PHE A 183 -15.57 4.52 2.44
N ALA A 184 -15.70 3.77 1.33
CA ALA A 184 -15.97 2.33 1.40
C ALA A 184 -14.67 1.52 1.49
N ILE A 185 -13.78 1.61 0.51
CA ILE A 185 -12.65 0.68 0.36
C ILE A 185 -11.53 0.98 1.36
N THR A 186 -11.24 2.27 1.65
CA THR A 186 -10.12 2.62 2.53
C THR A 186 -10.55 2.85 3.97
N LEU A 187 -11.60 3.63 4.19
CA LEU A 187 -12.02 4.03 5.53
C LEU A 187 -12.58 2.86 6.35
N THR A 188 -13.35 1.94 5.73
CA THR A 188 -13.95 0.79 6.45
C THR A 188 -12.90 -0.12 7.10
N PRO A 189 -11.86 -0.61 6.39
CA PRO A 189 -10.78 -1.37 7.01
C PRO A 189 -10.08 -0.58 8.13
N LEU A 190 -9.81 0.69 7.91
CA LEU A 190 -9.10 1.53 8.88
C LEU A 190 -9.93 1.75 10.16
N LEU A 191 -11.23 2.02 10.04
CA LEU A 191 -12.14 2.10 11.17
C LEU A 191 -12.28 0.76 11.91
N SER A 192 -12.23 -0.37 11.19
CA SER A 192 -12.26 -1.69 11.82
C SER A 192 -11.04 -1.92 12.73
N PHE A 193 -9.85 -1.46 12.31
CA PHE A 193 -8.65 -1.52 13.14
C PHE A 193 -8.78 -0.66 14.39
N ALA A 194 -9.25 0.57 14.24
CA ALA A 194 -9.41 1.47 15.36
C ALA A 194 -10.49 0.97 16.33
N ALA A 195 -11.63 0.48 15.84
CA ALA A 195 -12.68 -0.12 16.68
C ALA A 195 -12.18 -1.34 17.43
N TYR A 196 -11.37 -2.22 16.79
CA TYR A 196 -10.70 -3.32 17.46
C TYR A 196 -9.79 -2.84 18.59
N LEU A 197 -9.00 -1.80 18.35
CA LEU A 197 -8.10 -1.24 19.36
C LEU A 197 -8.87 -0.62 20.55
N PHE A 198 -9.97 0.08 20.28
CA PHE A 198 -10.86 0.55 21.35
C PHE A 198 -11.51 -0.59 22.12
N ALA A 199 -11.94 -1.66 21.43
CA ALA A 199 -12.47 -2.84 22.09
C ALA A 199 -11.43 -3.52 22.99
N VAL A 200 -10.15 -3.55 22.58
CA VAL A 200 -9.04 -4.06 23.39
C VAL A 200 -8.72 -3.16 24.58
N LEU A 201 -8.81 -1.82 24.38
CA LEU A 201 -8.48 -0.83 25.41
C LEU A 201 -9.54 -0.74 26.50
N THR A 202 -10.83 -0.66 26.10
CA THR A 202 -11.94 -0.41 27.01
C THR A 202 -12.65 -1.68 27.47
N ASN A 203 -12.52 -2.77 26.74
CA ASN A 203 -13.26 -4.03 26.89
C ASN A 203 -14.80 -3.89 26.82
N GLU A 204 -15.33 -2.76 26.36
CA GLU A 204 -16.77 -2.49 26.27
C GLU A 204 -17.44 -3.24 25.11
N TRP A 205 -18.67 -3.75 25.32
CA TRP A 205 -19.43 -4.51 24.33
C TRP A 205 -19.79 -3.68 23.08
N ARG A 206 -20.08 -2.38 23.24
CA ARG A 206 -20.39 -1.47 22.12
C ARG A 206 -19.25 -1.36 21.11
N TRP A 207 -18.00 -1.32 21.56
CA TRP A 207 -16.83 -1.33 20.68
C TRP A 207 -16.62 -2.69 20.00
N LYS A 208 -16.94 -3.79 20.71
CA LYS A 208 -16.86 -5.14 20.14
C LYS A 208 -17.90 -5.32 19.02
N LEU A 209 -19.13 -4.83 19.19
CA LEU A 209 -20.16 -4.87 18.15
C LEU A 209 -19.81 -3.97 16.96
N LEU A 210 -19.36 -2.74 17.21
CA LEU A 210 -18.93 -1.84 16.15
C LEU A 210 -17.75 -2.44 15.36
N PHE A 211 -16.78 -3.04 16.06
CA PHE A 211 -15.69 -3.77 15.41
C PHE A 211 -16.23 -4.91 14.55
N LEU A 212 -17.13 -5.73 15.04
CA LEU A 212 -17.69 -6.86 14.28
C LEU A 212 -18.38 -6.39 13.01
N ALA A 213 -19.22 -5.35 13.11
CA ALA A 213 -19.91 -4.77 11.94
C ALA A 213 -18.92 -4.21 10.91
N LEU A 214 -17.92 -3.43 11.37
CA LEU A 214 -16.89 -2.88 10.50
C LEU A 214 -15.97 -3.97 9.92
N PHE A 215 -15.68 -5.03 10.67
CA PHE A 215 -14.89 -6.16 10.21
C PHE A 215 -15.59 -6.89 9.06
N VAL A 216 -16.90 -7.17 9.19
CA VAL A 216 -17.69 -7.77 8.11
C VAL A 216 -17.71 -6.86 6.88
N GLY A 217 -17.94 -5.56 7.07
CA GLY A 217 -17.85 -4.57 5.99
C GLY A 217 -16.47 -4.52 5.35
N ALA A 218 -15.40 -4.55 6.15
CA ALA A 218 -14.03 -4.55 5.66
C ALA A 218 -13.69 -5.82 4.86
N VAL A 219 -14.11 -6.99 5.33
CA VAL A 219 -13.95 -8.24 4.56
C VAL A 219 -14.70 -8.12 3.24
N PHE A 220 -15.96 -7.68 3.26
CA PHE A 220 -16.77 -7.52 2.05
C PHE A 220 -16.08 -6.61 1.01
N VAL A 221 -15.68 -5.39 1.39
CA VAL A 221 -15.03 -4.46 0.44
C VAL A 221 -13.66 -4.92 -0.07
N ASN A 222 -13.02 -5.88 0.60
CA ASN A 222 -11.76 -6.45 0.15
C ASN A 222 -11.92 -7.71 -0.71
N VAL A 223 -13.13 -8.27 -0.83
CA VAL A 223 -13.40 -9.45 -1.65
C VAL A 223 -14.45 -9.23 -2.73
N TYR A 224 -15.20 -8.10 -2.74
CA TYR A 224 -16.37 -7.88 -3.59
C TYR A 224 -16.10 -8.04 -5.09
N ASP A 225 -14.89 -7.62 -5.54
CA ASP A 225 -14.45 -7.68 -6.93
C ASP A 225 -13.58 -8.92 -7.24
N LEU A 226 -13.48 -9.89 -6.32
CA LEU A 226 -12.63 -11.08 -6.42
C LEU A 226 -11.15 -10.79 -6.65
N ALA A 227 -10.68 -9.57 -6.34
CA ALA A 227 -9.27 -9.28 -6.35
C ALA A 227 -8.58 -9.95 -5.14
N LYS A 228 -7.51 -10.70 -5.41
CA LYS A 228 -6.85 -11.53 -4.38
C LYS A 228 -6.04 -10.71 -3.40
N SER A 229 -5.42 -9.63 -3.86
CA SER A 229 -4.48 -8.84 -3.05
C SER A 229 -5.12 -8.00 -1.93
N PRO A 230 -6.31 -7.38 -2.06
CA PRO A 230 -6.85 -6.53 -1.00
C PRO A 230 -7.09 -7.30 0.31
N ILE A 231 -7.74 -8.45 0.24
CA ILE A 231 -8.01 -9.26 1.44
C ILE A 231 -6.71 -9.75 2.09
N PHE A 232 -5.71 -10.14 1.29
CA PHE A 232 -4.39 -10.53 1.79
C PHE A 232 -3.74 -9.38 2.58
N PHE A 233 -3.71 -8.17 2.02
CA PHE A 233 -3.15 -7.01 2.70
C PHE A 233 -3.95 -6.59 3.93
N TYR A 234 -5.27 -6.72 3.91
CA TYR A 234 -6.11 -6.48 5.09
C TYR A 234 -5.74 -7.42 6.26
N VAL A 235 -5.60 -8.72 5.98
CA VAL A 235 -5.17 -9.71 6.96
C VAL A 235 -3.77 -9.40 7.49
N MET A 236 -2.83 -9.01 6.62
CA MET A 236 -1.48 -8.62 7.01
C MET A 236 -1.47 -7.38 7.90
N MET A 237 -2.27 -6.35 7.57
CA MET A 237 -2.45 -5.17 8.42
C MET A 237 -3.02 -5.56 9.80
N PHE A 238 -4.03 -6.45 9.83
CA PHE A 238 -4.63 -6.90 11.08
C PHE A 238 -3.63 -7.70 11.94
N LEU A 239 -2.81 -8.54 11.32
CA LEU A 239 -1.74 -9.26 12.01
C LEU A 239 -0.70 -8.27 12.59
N LEU A 240 -0.25 -7.29 11.80
CA LEU A 240 0.68 -6.26 12.24
C LEU A 240 0.12 -5.46 13.44
N LEU A 241 -1.16 -5.09 13.37
CA LEU A 241 -1.87 -4.43 14.46
C LEU A 241 -1.80 -5.25 15.75
N ARG A 242 -2.09 -6.56 15.68
CA ARG A 242 -2.05 -7.47 16.83
C ARG A 242 -0.64 -7.65 17.39
N ILE A 243 0.39 -7.60 16.53
CA ILE A 243 1.79 -7.63 16.96
C ILE A 243 2.11 -6.36 17.77
N TYR A 244 1.74 -5.19 17.26
CA TYR A 244 2.07 -3.90 17.90
C TYR A 244 1.34 -3.68 19.24
N VAL A 245 0.17 -4.29 19.44
CA VAL A 245 -0.50 -4.26 20.76
C VAL A 245 -0.10 -5.43 21.68
N GLY A 246 0.86 -6.25 21.27
CA GLY A 246 1.36 -7.35 22.08
C GLY A 246 0.41 -8.55 22.21
N LYS A 247 -0.70 -8.59 21.45
CA LYS A 247 -1.67 -9.72 21.45
C LYS A 247 -1.19 -10.93 20.66
N THR A 248 -0.20 -10.73 19.76
CA THR A 248 0.39 -11.82 18.98
C THR A 248 1.91 -11.67 18.98
N ARG A 249 2.60 -12.76 19.32
CA ARG A 249 4.05 -12.86 19.19
C ARG A 249 4.35 -13.83 18.06
N LEU A 250 5.01 -13.34 17.02
CA LEU A 250 5.47 -14.19 15.93
C LEU A 250 6.76 -14.90 16.34
N SER A 251 6.78 -16.21 16.14
CA SER A 251 7.98 -17.04 16.11
C SER A 251 8.23 -17.50 14.67
N ALA A 252 9.42 -18.04 14.39
CA ALA A 252 9.73 -18.59 13.07
C ALA A 252 8.71 -19.65 12.64
N ALA A 253 8.28 -20.52 13.59
CA ALA A 253 7.27 -21.55 13.32
C ALA A 253 5.89 -20.94 12.97
N LYS A 254 5.44 -19.91 13.70
CA LYS A 254 4.19 -19.21 13.36
C LYS A 254 4.28 -18.48 12.04
N LEU A 255 5.43 -17.87 11.73
CA LEU A 255 5.64 -17.20 10.45
C LEU A 255 5.57 -18.21 9.29
N ALA A 256 6.20 -19.37 9.42
CA ALA A 256 6.11 -20.46 8.46
C ALA A 256 4.66 -20.97 8.30
N LEU A 257 3.95 -21.16 9.42
CA LEU A 257 2.54 -21.58 9.42
C LEU A 257 1.65 -20.54 8.70
N TYR A 258 1.73 -19.27 9.07
CA TYR A 258 0.91 -18.22 8.46
C TYR A 258 1.28 -17.98 6.98
N GLY A 259 2.57 -18.09 6.66
CA GLY A 259 3.03 -18.07 5.27
C GLY A 259 2.49 -19.25 4.45
N GLY A 260 2.53 -20.46 5.02
CA GLY A 260 1.97 -21.66 4.39
C GLY A 260 0.45 -21.55 4.19
N VAL A 261 -0.29 -21.14 5.22
CA VAL A 261 -1.75 -20.90 5.10
C VAL A 261 -2.07 -19.82 4.07
N GLY A 262 -1.29 -18.73 4.05
CA GLY A 262 -1.46 -17.67 3.04
C GLY A 262 -1.18 -18.17 1.62
N MET A 263 -0.15 -18.99 1.44
CA MET A 263 0.17 -19.60 0.14
C MET A 263 -0.93 -20.57 -0.31
N LEU A 264 -1.42 -21.43 0.57
CA LEU A 264 -2.54 -22.34 0.26
C LEU A 264 -3.80 -21.55 -0.09
N GLY A 265 -4.08 -20.46 0.63
CA GLY A 265 -5.19 -19.56 0.31
C GLY A 265 -5.05 -18.92 -1.09
N LEU A 266 -3.85 -18.44 -1.44
CA LEU A 266 -3.57 -17.92 -2.78
C LEU A 266 -3.75 -18.98 -3.87
N ILE A 267 -3.22 -20.18 -3.68
CA ILE A 267 -3.38 -21.31 -4.59
C ILE A 267 -4.87 -21.61 -4.75
N GLY A 268 -5.63 -21.75 -3.66
CA GLY A 268 -7.08 -21.96 -3.70
C GLY A 268 -7.82 -20.89 -4.50
N MET A 269 -7.47 -19.61 -4.33
CA MET A 269 -8.04 -18.51 -5.12
C MET A 269 -7.66 -18.59 -6.62
N TYR A 270 -6.46 -19.06 -6.97
CA TYR A 270 -6.07 -19.29 -8.37
C TYR A 270 -6.89 -20.42 -9.00
N ILE A 271 -7.08 -21.52 -8.26
CA ILE A 271 -7.88 -22.65 -8.68
C ILE A 271 -9.34 -22.20 -8.90
N VAL A 272 -9.98 -21.61 -7.90
CA VAL A 272 -11.40 -21.27 -7.92
C VAL A 272 -11.72 -20.14 -8.91
N ILE A 273 -10.89 -19.08 -8.97
CA ILE A 273 -11.19 -17.88 -9.77
C ILE A 273 -10.66 -18.00 -11.21
N GLN A 274 -9.54 -18.68 -11.41
CA GLN A 274 -8.87 -18.75 -12.72
C GLN A 274 -8.86 -20.13 -13.35
N GLY A 275 -9.33 -21.17 -12.64
CA GLY A 275 -9.34 -22.55 -13.13
C GLY A 275 -7.96 -23.17 -13.36
N VAL A 276 -6.90 -22.62 -12.76
CA VAL A 276 -5.51 -23.09 -12.94
C VAL A 276 -5.21 -24.17 -11.91
N TRP A 277 -4.93 -25.40 -12.38
CA TRP A 277 -4.65 -26.57 -11.53
C TRP A 277 -3.19 -27.06 -11.65
N ASP A 278 -2.40 -26.42 -12.50
CA ASP A 278 -1.03 -26.85 -12.81
C ASP A 278 -0.05 -26.38 -11.74
N ILE A 279 0.56 -27.32 -11.03
CA ILE A 279 1.55 -27.07 -9.97
C ILE A 279 2.83 -26.42 -10.55
N ASP A 280 3.23 -26.77 -11.74
CA ASP A 280 4.44 -26.21 -12.37
C ASP A 280 4.24 -24.70 -12.64
N THR A 281 3.03 -24.27 -12.99
CA THR A 281 2.68 -22.88 -13.11
C THR A 281 2.75 -22.14 -11.76
N PHE A 282 2.36 -22.78 -10.65
CA PHE A 282 2.44 -22.14 -9.32
C PHE A 282 3.88 -21.97 -8.83
N LEU A 283 4.76 -22.93 -9.10
CA LEU A 283 6.16 -22.93 -8.67
C LEU A 283 7.09 -22.19 -9.63
N SER A 284 6.63 -21.87 -10.83
CA SER A 284 7.43 -21.17 -11.83
C SER A 284 7.76 -19.74 -11.41
N TYR A 285 9.03 -19.36 -11.49
CA TYR A 285 9.47 -17.97 -11.27
C TYR A 285 9.15 -17.05 -12.47
N ASN A 286 8.77 -17.60 -13.63
CA ASN A 286 8.37 -16.87 -14.84
C ASN A 286 6.86 -16.66 -14.94
N LYS A 287 6.07 -17.57 -14.39
CA LYS A 287 4.61 -17.64 -14.55
C LYS A 287 3.91 -17.72 -13.19
N GLY A 288 2.60 -17.63 -13.19
CA GLY A 288 1.80 -17.81 -11.98
C GLY A 288 2.07 -16.79 -10.86
N PRO A 289 1.78 -17.15 -9.60
CA PRO A 289 1.92 -16.23 -8.46
C PRO A 289 3.35 -15.79 -8.19
N ILE A 290 4.33 -16.72 -8.26
CA ILE A 290 5.74 -16.44 -8.01
C ILE A 290 6.31 -15.57 -9.13
N GLY A 291 6.05 -15.93 -10.39
CA GLY A 291 6.47 -15.13 -11.56
C GLY A 291 5.88 -13.72 -11.53
N ARG A 292 4.63 -13.58 -11.06
CA ARG A 292 4.02 -12.26 -10.84
C ARG A 292 4.75 -11.42 -9.81
N MET A 293 5.24 -12.03 -8.76
CA MET A 293 5.93 -11.30 -7.69
C MET A 293 7.36 -10.94 -8.08
N ILE A 294 8.06 -11.81 -8.79
CA ILE A 294 9.50 -11.65 -9.11
C ILE A 294 9.69 -10.90 -10.43
N LEU A 295 9.00 -11.28 -11.51
CA LEU A 295 9.24 -10.73 -12.85
C LEU A 295 8.19 -9.72 -13.29
N ALA A 296 6.89 -10.05 -13.15
CA ALA A 296 5.84 -9.18 -13.67
C ALA A 296 5.74 -7.82 -12.96
N GLN A 297 6.29 -7.69 -11.75
CA GLN A 297 6.33 -6.40 -11.04
C GLN A 297 7.45 -5.50 -11.53
N ILE A 298 8.58 -6.04 -11.98
CA ILE A 298 9.73 -5.23 -12.38
C ILE A 298 9.89 -5.12 -13.90
N ALA A 299 9.44 -6.10 -14.69
CA ALA A 299 9.53 -6.07 -16.14
C ALA A 299 8.97 -4.78 -16.77
N PRO A 300 7.85 -4.20 -16.29
CA PRO A 300 7.38 -2.94 -16.83
C PRO A 300 8.32 -1.75 -16.61
N THR A 301 9.23 -1.78 -15.64
CA THR A 301 10.27 -0.73 -15.51
C THR A 301 11.17 -0.72 -16.75
N PHE A 302 11.58 -1.88 -17.21
CA PHE A 302 12.39 -2.02 -18.42
C PHE A 302 11.64 -1.54 -19.66
N LEU A 303 10.34 -1.85 -19.74
CA LEU A 303 9.49 -1.35 -20.84
C LEU A 303 9.31 0.17 -20.80
N HIS A 304 9.15 0.80 -19.62
CA HIS A 304 9.09 2.27 -19.53
C HIS A 304 10.39 2.92 -20.03
N LEU A 305 11.55 2.38 -19.62
CA LEU A 305 12.85 2.86 -20.08
C LEU A 305 13.03 2.69 -21.57
N ASN A 306 12.47 1.64 -22.16
CA ASN A 306 12.53 1.35 -23.57
C ASN A 306 11.60 2.22 -24.43
N VAL A 307 10.42 2.59 -23.90
CA VAL A 307 9.36 3.25 -24.67
C VAL A 307 9.45 4.78 -24.58
N PHE A 308 9.66 5.33 -23.38
CA PHE A 308 9.73 6.78 -23.20
C PHE A 308 11.07 7.36 -23.61
N GLY A 309 11.04 8.49 -24.29
CA GLY A 309 12.19 9.16 -24.83
C GLY A 309 12.54 8.76 -26.26
N GLU A 310 12.17 7.56 -26.71
CA GLU A 310 12.35 7.10 -28.09
C GLU A 310 11.01 7.02 -28.84
N ALA A 311 10.09 6.18 -28.38
CA ALA A 311 8.80 5.93 -29.05
C ALA A 311 7.70 6.88 -28.55
N LEU A 312 7.70 7.22 -27.25
CA LEU A 312 6.77 8.16 -26.66
C LEU A 312 7.52 9.34 -26.02
N PRO A 313 6.95 10.57 -26.12
CA PRO A 313 7.51 11.73 -25.44
C PRO A 313 7.37 11.61 -23.93
N PHE A 314 8.23 12.31 -23.17
CA PHE A 314 8.06 12.44 -21.73
C PHE A 314 6.79 13.19 -21.37
N LEU A 315 6.21 12.87 -20.21
CA LEU A 315 4.88 13.33 -19.80
C LEU A 315 4.89 14.70 -19.11
N TYR A 316 6.03 15.12 -18.55
CA TYR A 316 6.19 16.42 -17.86
C TYR A 316 5.07 16.73 -16.84
N GLY A 317 4.70 15.74 -16.03
CA GLY A 317 3.69 15.89 -14.98
C GLY A 317 2.26 15.52 -15.40
N LYS A 318 1.99 15.14 -16.66
CA LYS A 318 0.65 14.72 -17.11
C LYS A 318 0.13 13.45 -16.40
N SER A 319 0.98 12.69 -15.71
CA SER A 319 0.54 11.54 -14.93
C SER A 319 0.14 11.87 -13.48
N LEU A 320 0.20 13.14 -13.06
CA LEU A 320 -0.32 13.58 -11.78
C LEU A 320 -1.81 13.23 -11.65
N PRO A 321 -2.33 13.02 -10.42
CA PRO A 321 -3.75 12.72 -10.21
C PRO A 321 -4.68 13.72 -10.91
N SER A 322 -5.79 13.22 -11.45
CA SER A 322 -6.74 14.03 -12.23
C SER A 322 -7.28 15.26 -11.48
N LEU A 323 -7.29 15.24 -10.14
CA LEU A 323 -7.64 16.40 -9.34
C LEU A 323 -6.65 17.56 -9.54
N LEU A 324 -5.37 17.29 -9.76
CA LEU A 324 -4.36 18.31 -9.99
C LEU A 324 -4.30 18.69 -11.47
N THR A 325 -4.27 17.72 -12.37
CA THR A 325 -4.22 18.01 -13.82
C THR A 325 -5.45 18.76 -14.30
N GLY A 326 -6.63 18.49 -13.73
CA GLY A 326 -7.87 19.20 -14.02
C GLY A 326 -7.87 20.68 -13.58
N LEU A 327 -7.04 21.07 -12.61
CA LEU A 327 -6.88 22.50 -12.24
C LEU A 327 -6.14 23.31 -13.30
N PHE A 328 -5.41 22.64 -14.19
CA PHE A 328 -4.60 23.26 -15.25
C PHE A 328 -5.10 22.91 -16.65
N ASP A 329 -6.30 22.33 -16.77
CA ASP A 329 -6.87 21.82 -18.04
C ASP A 329 -5.92 20.88 -18.81
N VAL A 330 -5.12 20.11 -18.07
CA VAL A 330 -4.20 19.12 -18.62
C VAL A 330 -4.84 17.74 -18.59
N GLU A 331 -4.84 17.06 -19.73
CA GLU A 331 -5.30 15.66 -19.79
C GLU A 331 -4.45 14.78 -18.89
N ASN A 332 -5.11 14.04 -17.99
CA ASN A 332 -4.44 13.06 -17.15
C ASN A 332 -4.09 11.80 -17.94
N VAL A 333 -2.81 11.48 -18.01
CA VAL A 333 -2.32 10.33 -18.78
C VAL A 333 -1.45 9.44 -17.93
N ARG A 334 -1.95 8.25 -17.60
CA ARG A 334 -1.21 7.30 -16.79
C ARG A 334 -0.11 6.59 -17.60
N SER A 335 1.17 6.77 -17.21
CA SER A 335 2.33 6.19 -17.92
C SER A 335 2.22 4.68 -18.13
N ALA A 336 1.81 3.95 -17.07
CA ALA A 336 1.62 2.50 -17.10
C ALA A 336 0.51 2.03 -18.08
N ARG A 337 -0.45 2.90 -18.41
CA ARG A 337 -1.47 2.61 -19.42
C ARG A 337 -0.96 2.89 -20.82
N LEU A 338 -0.17 3.95 -21.01
CA LEU A 338 0.48 4.23 -22.30
C LEU A 338 1.42 3.10 -22.70
N VAL A 339 2.27 2.63 -21.78
CA VAL A 339 3.15 1.50 -22.06
C VAL A 339 2.35 0.24 -22.39
N MET A 340 1.23 -0.03 -21.67
CA MET A 340 0.34 -1.14 -22.00
C MET A 340 -0.22 -1.01 -23.43
N ALA A 341 -0.71 0.16 -23.79
CA ALA A 341 -1.28 0.41 -25.12
C ALA A 341 -0.24 0.33 -26.23
N HIS A 342 0.97 0.79 -25.97
CA HIS A 342 2.05 0.77 -26.98
C HIS A 342 2.63 -0.64 -27.20
N VAL A 343 2.82 -1.41 -26.09
CA VAL A 343 3.51 -2.72 -26.13
C VAL A 343 2.54 -3.88 -26.41
N PHE A 344 1.29 -3.75 -25.97
CA PHE A 344 0.24 -4.78 -26.09
C PHE A 344 -1.07 -4.17 -26.60
N PRO A 345 -1.10 -3.60 -27.83
CA PRO A 345 -2.28 -2.95 -28.40
C PRO A 345 -3.46 -3.93 -28.50
N GLU A 346 -3.20 -5.20 -28.83
CA GLU A 346 -4.19 -6.26 -28.91
C GLU A 346 -5.00 -6.42 -27.61
N ARG A 347 -4.37 -6.27 -26.46
CA ARG A 347 -5.06 -6.38 -25.17
C ARG A 347 -5.94 -5.18 -24.85
N ILE A 348 -5.62 -4.01 -25.43
CA ILE A 348 -6.47 -2.82 -25.30
C ILE A 348 -7.72 -2.98 -26.17
N GLU A 349 -7.55 -3.47 -27.40
CA GLU A 349 -8.63 -3.72 -28.34
C GLU A 349 -9.60 -4.79 -27.80
N ASP A 350 -9.08 -5.87 -27.22
CA ASP A 350 -9.86 -6.93 -26.59
C ASP A 350 -10.50 -6.53 -25.23
N GLY A 351 -10.27 -5.29 -24.75
CA GLY A 351 -10.75 -4.84 -23.43
C GLY A 351 -10.09 -5.50 -22.22
N THR A 352 -9.14 -6.41 -22.43
CA THR A 352 -8.42 -7.13 -21.34
C THR A 352 -7.20 -6.37 -20.82
N GLY A 353 -6.74 -5.33 -21.55
CA GLY A 353 -5.57 -4.51 -21.20
C GLY A 353 -5.72 -3.83 -19.85
N GLY A 354 -4.75 -4.04 -18.96
CA GLY A 354 -4.66 -3.42 -17.65
C GLY A 354 -3.78 -2.17 -17.62
N VAL A 355 -3.11 -2.02 -16.50
CA VAL A 355 -2.03 -1.04 -16.30
C VAL A 355 -0.78 -1.80 -15.87
N LEU A 356 0.36 -1.44 -16.43
CA LEU A 356 1.65 -2.04 -16.13
C LEU A 356 2.31 -1.29 -14.96
N ASN A 357 1.70 -1.42 -13.77
CA ASN A 357 2.28 -0.86 -12.55
C ASN A 357 3.63 -1.54 -12.25
N THR A 358 4.58 -0.75 -11.76
CA THR A 358 5.93 -1.22 -11.45
C THR A 358 6.59 -0.31 -10.42
N LEU A 359 7.89 -0.48 -10.20
CA LEU A 359 8.66 0.37 -9.31
C LEU A 359 8.46 1.86 -9.68
N PHE A 360 8.17 2.72 -8.70
CA PHE A 360 7.84 4.14 -8.86
C PHE A 360 8.77 4.91 -9.81
N VAL A 361 10.03 4.50 -9.88
CA VAL A 361 11.06 5.13 -10.72
C VAL A 361 10.71 5.08 -12.21
N ALA A 362 9.94 4.09 -12.65
CA ALA A 362 9.49 3.99 -14.04
C ALA A 362 8.56 5.14 -14.44
N GLU A 363 7.62 5.52 -13.56
CA GLU A 363 6.76 6.69 -13.78
C GLU A 363 7.53 8.00 -13.62
N ALA A 364 8.49 8.07 -12.69
CA ALA A 364 9.37 9.22 -12.56
C ALA A 364 10.20 9.45 -13.83
N TYR A 365 10.73 8.37 -14.44
CA TYR A 365 11.39 8.40 -15.73
C TYR A 365 10.44 8.82 -16.86
N ALA A 366 9.26 8.24 -16.92
CA ALA A 366 8.25 8.59 -17.92
C ALA A 366 7.88 10.07 -17.90
N ASN A 367 7.94 10.72 -16.75
CA ASN A 367 7.70 12.16 -16.63
C ASN A 367 8.93 13.01 -16.98
N PHE A 368 10.12 12.69 -16.47
CA PHE A 368 11.26 13.61 -16.45
C PHE A 368 12.59 12.97 -16.86
N GLY A 369 12.57 11.79 -17.52
CA GLY A 369 13.77 11.11 -17.95
C GLY A 369 14.69 10.72 -16.77
N TYR A 370 15.98 10.73 -17.00
CA TYR A 370 16.98 10.37 -15.98
C TYR A 370 16.99 11.31 -14.78
N ILE A 371 16.64 12.59 -14.96
CA ILE A 371 16.48 13.53 -13.84
C ILE A 371 15.34 13.05 -12.91
N GLY A 372 14.25 12.53 -13.49
CA GLY A 372 13.15 11.92 -12.74
C GLY A 372 13.60 10.72 -11.92
N ILE A 373 14.48 9.87 -12.45
CA ILE A 373 15.06 8.75 -11.70
C ILE A 373 15.79 9.24 -10.45
N VAL A 374 16.67 10.24 -10.61
CA VAL A 374 17.52 10.74 -9.51
C VAL A 374 16.67 11.47 -8.46
N LEU A 375 15.94 12.51 -8.87
CA LEU A 375 15.15 13.32 -7.96
C LEU A 375 13.97 12.55 -7.37
N GLY A 376 13.31 11.71 -8.19
CA GLY A 376 12.22 10.87 -7.73
C GLY A 376 12.66 9.86 -6.66
N THR A 377 13.82 9.23 -6.83
CA THR A 377 14.35 8.28 -5.85
C THR A 377 14.68 8.97 -4.52
N LEU A 378 15.36 10.11 -4.57
CA LEU A 378 15.67 10.90 -3.37
C LEU A 378 14.38 11.35 -2.67
N TYR A 379 13.43 11.90 -3.42
CA TYR A 379 12.17 12.40 -2.89
C TYR A 379 11.35 11.30 -2.21
N VAL A 380 11.12 10.17 -2.90
CA VAL A 380 10.30 9.08 -2.34
C VAL A 380 10.96 8.47 -1.10
N GLY A 381 12.28 8.34 -1.08
CA GLY A 381 13.00 7.89 0.11
C GLY A 381 12.89 8.86 1.29
N VAL A 382 13.01 10.17 1.02
CA VAL A 382 12.83 11.24 2.03
C VAL A 382 11.40 11.20 2.60
N VAL A 383 10.37 11.20 1.74
CA VAL A 383 8.97 11.16 2.16
C VAL A 383 8.66 9.90 2.96
N THR A 384 9.14 8.74 2.51
CA THR A 384 8.95 7.46 3.22
C THR A 384 9.53 7.52 4.63
N GLN A 385 10.74 8.06 4.79
CA GLN A 385 11.37 8.15 6.11
C GLN A 385 10.72 9.19 7.02
N LEU A 386 10.32 10.34 6.47
CA LEU A 386 9.58 11.37 7.22
C LEU A 386 8.25 10.83 7.75
N LEU A 387 7.49 10.10 6.91
CA LEU A 387 6.25 9.47 7.31
C LEU A 387 6.49 8.41 8.41
N TYR A 388 7.54 7.59 8.26
CA TYR A 388 7.87 6.58 9.28
C TYR A 388 8.23 7.21 10.62
N ILE A 389 9.11 8.23 10.64
CA ILE A 389 9.48 8.97 11.84
C ILE A 389 8.25 9.65 12.47
N GLY A 390 7.47 10.37 11.64
CA GLY A 390 6.28 11.08 12.11
C GLY A 390 5.28 10.14 12.77
N LEU A 391 4.96 9.02 12.13
CA LEU A 391 4.01 8.04 12.65
C LEU A 391 4.50 7.36 13.95
N LEU A 392 5.79 7.09 14.09
CA LEU A 392 6.34 6.52 15.34
C LEU A 392 6.38 7.52 16.50
N ARG A 393 6.50 8.81 16.21
CA ARG A 393 6.53 9.86 17.24
C ARG A 393 5.14 10.32 17.68
N LEU A 394 4.09 9.93 16.95
CA LEU A 394 2.71 10.14 17.38
C LEU A 394 2.37 9.27 18.61
N PRO A 395 1.42 9.72 19.47
CA PRO A 395 0.93 8.93 20.58
C PRO A 395 0.41 7.56 20.13
N LYS A 396 0.74 6.50 20.87
CA LYS A 396 0.25 5.16 20.57
C LYS A 396 -1.18 4.98 21.06
N ASN A 397 -2.12 5.57 20.37
CA ASN A 397 -3.55 5.46 20.61
C ASN A 397 -4.26 4.73 19.45
N PRO A 398 -5.54 4.34 19.57
CA PRO A 398 -6.25 3.60 18.53
C PRO A 398 -6.25 4.25 17.15
N LEU A 399 -6.29 5.59 17.06
CA LEU A 399 -6.30 6.32 15.80
C LEU A 399 -4.94 6.24 15.09
N PHE A 400 -3.89 6.68 15.76
CA PHE A 400 -2.56 6.80 15.16
C PHE A 400 -1.89 5.44 14.95
N LEU A 401 -2.17 4.45 15.82
CA LEU A 401 -1.69 3.10 15.58
C LEU A 401 -2.37 2.47 14.36
N SER A 402 -3.65 2.73 14.11
CA SER A 402 -4.33 2.27 12.88
C SER A 402 -3.72 2.91 11.63
N LEU A 403 -3.38 4.21 11.68
CA LEU A 403 -2.66 4.88 10.59
C LEU A 403 -1.25 4.31 10.37
N LEU A 404 -0.49 4.08 11.44
CA LEU A 404 0.84 3.48 11.34
C LEU A 404 0.78 2.11 10.64
N VAL A 405 -0.17 1.27 11.02
CA VAL A 405 -0.36 -0.05 10.40
C VAL A 405 -0.79 0.08 8.94
N TYR A 406 -1.73 0.98 8.65
CA TYR A 406 -2.18 1.25 7.28
C TYR A 406 -1.01 1.69 6.38
N PHE A 407 -0.25 2.68 6.80
CA PHE A 407 0.88 3.18 6.03
C PHE A 407 2.03 2.19 5.96
N SER A 408 2.23 1.34 6.98
CA SER A 408 3.26 0.30 6.95
C SER A 408 3.05 -0.74 5.84
N ILE A 409 1.83 -0.90 5.34
CA ILE A 409 1.52 -1.79 4.20
C ILE A 409 1.33 -0.99 2.91
N ASN A 410 0.64 0.16 2.96
CA ASN A 410 0.29 0.87 1.73
C ASN A 410 1.44 1.67 1.12
N ILE A 411 2.37 2.23 1.92
CA ILE A 411 3.58 2.85 1.36
C ILE A 411 4.42 1.84 0.55
N PRO A 412 4.77 0.64 1.08
CA PRO A 412 5.43 -0.39 0.28
C PRO A 412 4.68 -0.75 -1.02
N ARG A 413 3.36 -0.81 -0.99
CA ARG A 413 2.55 -1.05 -2.20
C ARG A 413 2.64 0.09 -3.20
N THR A 414 2.65 1.33 -2.73
CA THR A 414 2.78 2.52 -3.59
C THR A 414 4.18 2.60 -4.22
N ILE A 415 5.24 2.13 -3.53
CA ILE A 415 6.60 2.04 -4.09
C ILE A 415 6.61 1.21 -5.39
N VAL A 416 5.79 0.15 -5.49
CA VAL A 416 5.60 -0.66 -6.70
C VAL A 416 4.29 -0.33 -7.43
N GLY A 417 3.78 0.87 -7.28
CA GLY A 417 2.53 1.35 -7.87
C GLY A 417 2.68 2.56 -8.77
N GLY A 418 3.26 3.65 -8.25
CA GLY A 418 3.44 4.88 -9.01
C GLY A 418 4.16 5.96 -8.23
N PHE A 419 4.87 6.85 -8.97
CA PHE A 419 5.63 7.97 -8.42
C PHE A 419 4.71 9.13 -7.99
N THR A 420 3.70 9.42 -8.81
CA THR A 420 2.83 10.57 -8.60
C THR A 420 1.94 10.45 -7.37
N ASP A 421 1.69 9.22 -6.90
CA ASP A 421 1.00 8.96 -5.63
C ASP A 421 1.80 9.47 -4.40
N PHE A 422 3.13 9.61 -4.51
CA PHE A 422 3.96 10.24 -3.47
C PHE A 422 3.97 11.77 -3.56
N LEU A 423 3.73 12.33 -4.74
CA LEU A 423 3.61 13.78 -4.90
C LEU A 423 2.26 14.28 -4.37
N PHE A 424 1.17 13.59 -4.69
CA PHE A 424 -0.16 13.93 -4.24
C PHE A 424 -1.05 12.68 -4.18
N ASN A 425 -1.48 12.31 -2.98
CA ASN A 425 -2.42 11.21 -2.77
C ASN A 425 -3.66 11.70 -2.02
N PRO A 426 -4.79 11.89 -2.71
CA PRO A 426 -6.02 12.39 -2.10
C PRO A 426 -6.50 11.51 -0.93
N THR A 427 -6.30 10.19 -1.04
CA THR A 427 -6.68 9.25 0.02
C THR A 427 -5.83 9.46 1.28
N TRP A 428 -4.51 9.59 1.16
CA TRP A 428 -3.63 9.82 2.29
C TRP A 428 -3.91 11.15 2.97
N LEU A 429 -4.11 12.21 2.16
CA LEU A 429 -4.46 13.53 2.67
C LEU A 429 -5.78 13.49 3.46
N LEU A 430 -6.81 12.87 2.90
CA LEU A 430 -8.10 12.79 3.57
C LEU A 430 -8.05 11.95 4.85
N LEU A 431 -7.32 10.83 4.86
CA LEU A 431 -7.11 10.04 6.08
C LEU A 431 -6.40 10.85 7.16
N ALA A 432 -5.36 11.61 6.79
CA ALA A 432 -4.68 12.50 7.72
C ALA A 432 -5.62 13.56 8.30
N VAL A 433 -6.46 14.16 7.45
CA VAL A 433 -7.48 15.14 7.87
C VAL A 433 -8.54 14.50 8.75
N LEU A 434 -9.09 13.35 8.40
CA LEU A 434 -10.13 12.68 9.17
C LEU A 434 -9.62 12.23 10.55
N PHE A 435 -8.49 11.56 10.60
CA PHE A 435 -7.96 11.01 11.86
C PHE A 435 -7.26 12.07 12.70
N GLY A 436 -6.47 12.93 12.07
CA GLY A 436 -5.84 14.07 12.74
C GLY A 436 -6.86 15.11 13.20
N GLY A 437 -7.83 15.44 12.36
CA GLY A 437 -8.94 16.35 12.67
C GLY A 437 -9.81 15.81 13.78
N MET A 438 -10.12 14.49 13.78
CA MET A 438 -10.87 13.87 14.86
C MET A 438 -10.09 13.91 16.19
N ALA A 439 -8.79 13.61 16.16
CA ALA A 439 -7.95 13.69 17.35
C ALA A 439 -7.89 15.12 17.90
N LEU A 440 -7.72 16.12 17.05
CA LEU A 440 -7.70 17.53 17.41
C LEU A 440 -9.06 17.99 17.96
N TRP A 441 -10.15 17.65 17.29
CA TRP A 441 -11.51 17.96 17.72
C TRP A 441 -11.80 17.42 19.13
N LEU A 442 -11.47 16.16 19.38
CA LEU A 442 -11.68 15.53 20.68
C LEU A 442 -10.84 16.19 21.79
N ARG A 443 -9.59 16.58 21.47
CA ARG A 443 -8.73 17.31 22.41
C ARG A 443 -9.29 18.68 22.75
N VAL A 444 -9.67 19.47 21.74
CA VAL A 444 -10.25 20.82 21.95
C VAL A 444 -11.51 20.77 22.79
N GLN A 445 -12.38 19.78 22.55
CA GLN A 445 -13.58 19.58 23.38
C GLN A 445 -13.24 19.22 24.82
N GLY A 446 -12.19 18.45 25.07
CA GLY A 446 -11.69 18.12 26.40
C GLY A 446 -11.20 19.36 27.15
N ASP A 447 -10.36 20.15 26.49
CA ASP A 447 -9.81 21.39 27.05
C ASP A 447 -10.92 22.41 27.37
N LEU A 448 -11.89 22.58 26.47
CA LEU A 448 -13.05 23.48 26.68
C LEU A 448 -13.90 23.07 27.91
N ARG A 449 -14.10 21.77 28.09
CA ARG A 449 -14.84 21.27 29.27
C ARG A 449 -14.07 21.49 30.56
N ALA A 450 -12.79 21.24 30.57
CA ALA A 450 -11.94 21.49 31.73
C ALA A 450 -11.98 22.96 32.11
N TRP A 451 -11.90 23.87 31.14
CA TRP A 451 -12.02 25.30 31.34
C TRP A 451 -13.40 25.71 31.89
N LEU A 452 -14.49 25.19 31.33
CA LEU A 452 -15.86 25.46 31.81
C LEU A 452 -16.07 24.94 33.24
N ALA A 453 -15.53 23.77 33.57
CA ALA A 453 -15.63 23.22 34.92
C ALA A 453 -14.86 24.08 35.95
N THR A 454 -13.70 24.58 35.58
CA THR A 454 -12.91 25.49 36.42
C THR A 454 -13.66 26.83 36.64
N LYS A 455 -14.25 27.39 35.59
CA LYS A 455 -15.02 28.63 35.67
C LYS A 455 -16.25 28.48 36.56
N ARG A 456 -16.98 27.38 36.50
CA ARG A 456 -18.14 27.09 37.38
C ARG A 456 -17.72 27.02 38.85
N ARG A 457 -16.62 26.35 39.17
CA ARG A 457 -16.13 26.31 40.56
C ARG A 457 -15.79 27.70 41.12
N MET A 458 -15.17 28.57 40.31
CA MET A 458 -14.88 29.94 40.70
C MET A 458 -16.15 30.82 40.92
N THR A 459 -17.22 30.52 40.19
CA THR A 459 -18.51 31.21 40.37
C THR A 459 -19.33 30.68 41.53
N ASP A 460 -19.12 29.46 41.99
CA ASP A 460 -19.82 28.83 43.12
C ASP A 460 -19.13 29.14 44.47
N GLU A 461 -17.84 29.58 44.43
CA GLU A 461 -17.04 29.92 45.63
C GLU A 461 -16.95 31.45 45.89
N GLY A 462 -17.51 32.30 45.05
CA GLY A 462 -17.59 33.75 45.18
C GLY A 462 -19.02 34.23 45.41
#